data_1a91ee784f61e08a2161dee1d7c4e0d4
#
_entry.id   1a91ee784f61e08a2161dee1d7c4e0d4
#
_cell.length_a   1.000
_cell.length_b   1.000
_cell.length_c   1.000
_cell.angle_alpha   90.00
_cell.angle_beta   90.00
_cell.angle_gamma   90.00
#
_symmetry.space_group_name_H-M   'P 1'
#
loop_
_entity.id
_entity.type
_entity.pdbx_description
1 polymer ?
#
loop_
_entity_poly.entity_id
_entity_poly.type
_entity_poly.pdbx_seq_one_letter_code
_entity_poly.pdbx_strand_id
1 'polypeptide(L)'
;MQDSRPPLLYLTHRIPFPPNKGDKLRSFNILRQLARTHRVWLGSFVDHPDDHRHIPTLRQWCEQTCVIPIEPGIRRVASLRGLLRGEALSLPYYRSPRLARWVGQVVAEQGIRSAVAFSGPMAQYLDVPGLSRRVVDFCDVDSAKWTQYAADRRWPMSWLYRREGERLLDFERRAAAAVEASLFVTEAEAEVFRRAAPEVGHRVGVMQNGVDAEYFSPEHAGVSPYPGGGPVIAFSGAMDYWPNVDAVCWFATELLPVIRRAVPGVRFWIVGMNPAPAVQALAGEDVVVSGTVPDVRPYLAHADLVVAPLRIARGIQNKVLEAMAMARPVVLSAAPAVGLAARDGQECSIAADGDAFCARAVELLGDPARRAAIGEAARACVLGAYSWSAHLRTLDWLLDAEASDGGSAPAALAGEAAAPAAPAFVRVP
;
A
#
# COMPACT_ATOMS: atom_id res chain seq x y z
N MET A 1 -12.98 2.78 -35.97
CA MET A 1 -12.83 1.42 -35.42
C MET A 1 -13.41 1.43 -34.03
N GLN A 2 -14.40 0.60 -33.72
CA GLN A 2 -14.88 0.45 -32.36
C GLN A 2 -13.76 -0.17 -31.52
N ASP A 3 -13.55 0.37 -30.31
CA ASP A 3 -12.60 -0.19 -29.34
C ASP A 3 -13.07 -1.60 -28.96
N SER A 4 -12.28 -2.62 -29.32
CA SER A 4 -12.62 -4.04 -29.15
C SER A 4 -12.37 -4.55 -27.73
N ARG A 5 -11.82 -3.71 -26.83
CA ARG A 5 -11.59 -4.12 -25.45
C ARG A 5 -12.91 -4.38 -24.72
N PRO A 6 -13.03 -5.46 -23.93
CA PRO A 6 -14.24 -5.76 -23.17
C PRO A 6 -14.54 -4.68 -22.12
N PRO A 7 -15.84 -4.46 -21.81
CA PRO A 7 -16.22 -3.52 -20.75
C PRO A 7 -15.99 -4.12 -19.36
N LEU A 8 -15.54 -3.29 -18.39
CA LEU A 8 -15.26 -3.68 -17.02
C LEU A 8 -15.72 -2.61 -16.02
N LEU A 9 -16.32 -3.05 -14.92
CA LEU A 9 -16.65 -2.20 -13.77
C LEU A 9 -15.51 -2.19 -12.76
N TYR A 10 -15.00 -1.00 -12.42
CA TYR A 10 -14.02 -0.82 -11.36
C TYR A 10 -14.61 0.05 -10.24
N LEU A 11 -14.58 -0.46 -9.01
CA LEU A 11 -15.15 0.21 -7.84
C LEU A 11 -14.06 0.48 -6.80
N THR A 12 -13.93 1.73 -6.36
CA THR A 12 -12.92 2.11 -5.37
C THR A 12 -13.57 2.91 -4.23
N HIS A 13 -13.13 2.67 -3.00
CA HIS A 13 -13.65 3.39 -1.83
C HIS A 13 -13.19 4.86 -1.78
N ARG A 14 -12.17 5.19 -2.57
CA ARG A 14 -11.61 6.54 -2.71
C ARG A 14 -11.10 6.74 -4.13
N ILE A 15 -11.22 7.98 -4.63
CA ILE A 15 -10.69 8.35 -5.94
C ILE A 15 -9.21 7.93 -6.08
N PRO A 16 -8.83 7.16 -7.14
CA PRO A 16 -7.48 6.59 -7.26
C PRO A 16 -6.40 7.64 -7.58
N PHE A 17 -6.74 8.77 -8.19
CA PHE A 17 -5.78 9.79 -8.58
C PHE A 17 -5.94 11.09 -7.74
N PRO A 18 -4.84 11.79 -7.35
CA PRO A 18 -3.44 11.43 -7.57
C PRO A 18 -2.97 10.30 -6.65
N PRO A 19 -1.98 9.49 -7.08
CA PRO A 19 -1.45 8.36 -6.31
C PRO A 19 -0.47 8.80 -5.21
N ASN A 20 -0.93 9.65 -4.30
CA ASN A 20 -0.13 10.28 -3.23
C ASN A 20 -0.26 9.61 -1.86
N LYS A 21 -1.01 8.51 -1.76
CA LYS A 21 -1.16 7.66 -0.56
C LYS A 21 -1.13 6.19 -0.97
N GLY A 22 -0.79 5.29 -0.05
CA GLY A 22 -0.62 3.88 -0.35
C GLY A 22 -1.86 3.22 -0.99
N ASP A 23 -3.06 3.51 -0.47
CA ASP A 23 -4.32 3.03 -1.02
C ASP A 23 -4.61 3.58 -2.44
N LYS A 24 -4.34 4.87 -2.65
CA LYS A 24 -4.47 5.50 -3.97
C LYS A 24 -3.41 5.02 -4.95
N LEU A 25 -2.18 4.78 -4.49
CA LEU A 25 -1.11 4.24 -5.33
C LEU A 25 -1.50 2.87 -5.89
N ARG A 26 -1.99 1.97 -5.03
CA ARG A 26 -2.45 0.65 -5.45
C ARG A 26 -3.64 0.74 -6.40
N SER A 27 -4.70 1.42 -6.01
CA SER A 27 -5.92 1.52 -6.81
C SER A 27 -5.69 2.23 -8.15
N PHE A 28 -4.76 3.18 -8.23
CA PHE A 28 -4.38 3.83 -9.47
C PHE A 28 -3.60 2.92 -10.43
N ASN A 29 -2.65 2.13 -9.92
CA ASN A 29 -1.93 1.18 -10.76
C ASN A 29 -2.83 0.05 -11.26
N ILE A 30 -3.79 -0.41 -10.45
CA ILE A 30 -4.85 -1.31 -10.89
C ILE A 30 -5.66 -0.66 -12.02
N LEU A 31 -6.09 0.59 -11.86
CA LEU A 31 -6.82 1.32 -12.91
C LEU A 31 -6.03 1.40 -14.22
N ARG A 32 -4.74 1.78 -14.14
CA ARG A 32 -3.86 1.85 -15.33
C ARG A 32 -3.73 0.49 -16.03
N GLN A 33 -3.61 -0.59 -15.27
CA GLN A 33 -3.54 -1.94 -15.84
C GLN A 33 -4.86 -2.33 -16.50
N LEU A 34 -5.96 -2.18 -15.81
CA LEU A 34 -7.30 -2.48 -16.34
C LEU A 34 -7.59 -1.68 -17.63
N ALA A 35 -7.20 -0.42 -17.68
CA ALA A 35 -7.40 0.44 -18.85
C ALA A 35 -6.55 0.04 -20.08
N ARG A 36 -5.53 -0.80 -19.92
CA ARG A 36 -4.77 -1.37 -21.06
C ARG A 36 -5.54 -2.47 -21.78
N THR A 37 -6.29 -3.26 -21.03
CA THR A 37 -6.95 -4.47 -21.49
C THR A 37 -8.47 -4.35 -21.60
N HIS A 38 -9.07 -3.38 -20.89
CA HIS A 38 -10.51 -3.20 -20.80
C HIS A 38 -10.93 -1.74 -21.04
N ARG A 39 -12.18 -1.53 -21.44
CA ARG A 39 -12.87 -0.25 -21.32
C ARG A 39 -13.43 -0.15 -19.89
N VAL A 40 -13.00 0.83 -19.12
CA VAL A 40 -13.28 0.90 -17.67
C VAL A 40 -14.40 1.87 -17.35
N TRP A 41 -15.40 1.42 -16.58
CA TRP A 41 -16.40 2.22 -15.88
C TRP A 41 -16.02 2.30 -14.41
N LEU A 42 -15.69 3.52 -13.94
CA LEU A 42 -15.19 3.74 -12.56
C LEU A 42 -16.27 4.29 -11.65
N GLY A 43 -16.62 3.55 -10.60
CA GLY A 43 -17.42 4.03 -9.47
C GLY A 43 -16.55 4.30 -8.26
N SER A 44 -16.61 5.51 -7.68
CA SER A 44 -15.72 5.90 -6.59
C SER A 44 -16.34 6.92 -5.65
N PHE A 45 -15.67 7.12 -4.51
CA PHE A 45 -15.96 8.21 -3.58
C PHE A 45 -14.81 9.22 -3.53
N VAL A 46 -15.13 10.45 -3.14
CA VAL A 46 -14.16 11.50 -2.88
C VAL A 46 -14.44 12.12 -1.51
N ASP A 47 -13.46 12.09 -0.62
CA ASP A 47 -13.56 12.50 0.78
C ASP A 47 -12.68 13.72 1.12
N HIS A 48 -11.90 14.23 0.16
CA HIS A 48 -11.07 15.42 0.33
C HIS A 48 -11.42 16.47 -0.74
N PRO A 49 -11.63 17.76 -0.37
CA PRO A 49 -11.99 18.81 -1.31
C PRO A 49 -11.02 18.95 -2.49
N ASP A 50 -9.72 18.85 -2.23
CA ASP A 50 -8.68 19.00 -3.27
C ASP A 50 -8.72 17.88 -4.32
N ASP A 51 -9.26 16.72 -3.99
CA ASP A 51 -9.34 15.58 -4.91
C ASP A 51 -10.41 15.81 -6.01
N HIS A 52 -11.39 16.70 -5.79
CA HIS A 52 -12.42 17.01 -6.78
C HIS A 52 -11.86 17.52 -8.11
N ARG A 53 -10.79 18.32 -8.07
CA ARG A 53 -10.13 18.86 -9.27
C ARG A 53 -9.51 17.79 -10.16
N HIS A 54 -9.28 16.59 -9.61
CA HIS A 54 -8.66 15.48 -10.33
C HIS A 54 -9.66 14.53 -11.00
N ILE A 55 -10.97 14.69 -10.77
CA ILE A 55 -12.00 13.87 -11.41
C ILE A 55 -11.91 13.92 -12.94
N PRO A 56 -11.72 15.09 -13.61
CA PRO A 56 -11.58 15.13 -15.06
C PRO A 56 -10.38 14.33 -15.59
N THR A 57 -9.30 14.25 -14.82
CA THR A 57 -8.09 13.50 -15.20
C THR A 57 -8.36 12.01 -15.35
N LEU A 58 -9.31 11.43 -14.57
CA LEU A 58 -9.67 10.02 -14.65
C LEU A 58 -10.26 9.61 -16.01
N ARG A 59 -10.79 10.56 -16.78
CA ARG A 59 -11.31 10.32 -18.15
C ARG A 59 -10.24 9.83 -19.13
N GLN A 60 -8.97 9.99 -18.77
CA GLN A 60 -7.86 9.44 -19.58
C GLN A 60 -7.80 7.90 -19.54
N TRP A 61 -8.39 7.29 -18.50
CA TRP A 61 -8.38 5.83 -18.29
C TRP A 61 -9.77 5.21 -18.26
N CYS A 62 -10.83 6.02 -18.19
CA CYS A 62 -12.18 5.54 -17.98
C CYS A 62 -13.12 6.07 -19.05
N GLU A 63 -14.00 5.22 -19.56
CA GLU A 63 -15.11 5.60 -20.46
C GLU A 63 -16.10 6.50 -19.72
N GLN A 64 -16.44 6.11 -18.49
CA GLN A 64 -17.35 6.85 -17.65
C GLN A 64 -16.93 6.76 -16.16
N THR A 65 -17.21 7.84 -15.42
CA THR A 65 -16.95 7.89 -13.99
C THR A 65 -18.19 8.29 -13.21
N CYS A 66 -18.47 7.60 -12.11
CA CYS A 66 -19.44 8.01 -11.10
C CYS A 66 -18.73 8.25 -9.78
N VAL A 67 -18.42 9.51 -9.48
CA VAL A 67 -17.73 9.90 -8.26
C VAL A 67 -18.72 10.57 -7.31
N ILE A 68 -18.83 10.01 -6.08
CA ILE A 68 -19.75 10.47 -5.05
C ILE A 68 -18.97 11.23 -3.97
N PRO A 69 -19.26 12.50 -3.72
CA PRO A 69 -18.65 13.20 -2.60
C PRO A 69 -19.10 12.61 -1.26
N ILE A 70 -18.15 12.48 -0.35
CA ILE A 70 -18.37 12.09 1.04
C ILE A 70 -17.96 13.25 1.94
N GLU A 71 -18.86 13.65 2.82
CA GLU A 71 -18.54 14.51 3.95
C GLU A 71 -18.27 13.62 5.16
N PRO A 72 -17.00 13.46 5.59
CA PRO A 72 -16.62 12.47 6.59
C PRO A 72 -17.38 12.59 7.90
N GLY A 73 -17.67 13.82 8.36
CA GLY A 73 -18.43 14.08 9.59
C GLY A 73 -19.85 13.55 9.51
N ILE A 74 -20.58 13.91 8.46
CA ILE A 74 -21.97 13.50 8.24
C ILE A 74 -22.05 11.96 8.07
N ARG A 75 -21.13 11.39 7.30
CA ARG A 75 -21.09 9.94 7.06
C ARG A 75 -20.77 9.14 8.31
N ARG A 76 -19.90 9.62 9.19
CA ARG A 76 -19.64 8.99 10.49
C ARG A 76 -20.91 8.93 11.35
N VAL A 77 -21.67 10.02 11.43
CA VAL A 77 -22.94 10.03 12.16
C VAL A 77 -23.96 9.11 11.49
N ALA A 78 -24.08 9.17 10.16
CA ALA A 78 -24.99 8.31 9.42
C ALA A 78 -24.64 6.82 9.55
N SER A 79 -23.35 6.48 9.70
CA SER A 79 -22.88 5.10 9.86
C SER A 79 -23.34 4.46 11.17
N LEU A 80 -23.65 5.27 12.21
CA LEU A 80 -24.20 4.76 13.48
C LEU A 80 -25.52 4.00 13.31
N ARG A 81 -26.25 4.22 12.20
CA ARG A 81 -27.41 3.39 11.84
C ARG A 81 -27.06 1.90 11.70
N GLY A 82 -25.80 1.58 11.40
CA GLY A 82 -25.28 0.22 11.38
C GLY A 82 -25.37 -0.48 12.73
N LEU A 83 -25.35 0.27 13.85
CA LEU A 83 -25.56 -0.30 15.20
C LEU A 83 -26.96 -0.90 15.32
N LEU A 84 -27.97 -0.19 14.84
CA LEU A 84 -29.36 -0.63 14.89
C LEU A 84 -29.67 -1.79 13.93
N ARG A 85 -28.92 -1.89 12.83
CA ARG A 85 -29.09 -2.92 11.80
C ARG A 85 -28.20 -4.13 12.00
N GLY A 86 -27.36 -4.14 13.01
CA GLY A 86 -26.40 -5.23 13.24
C GLY A 86 -25.26 -5.30 12.20
N GLU A 87 -25.05 -4.23 11.41
CA GLU A 87 -24.02 -4.14 10.36
C GLU A 87 -22.73 -3.53 10.90
N ALA A 88 -21.59 -3.79 10.22
CA ALA A 88 -20.37 -3.02 10.41
C ALA A 88 -20.57 -1.56 10.00
N LEU A 89 -20.00 -0.62 10.76
CA LEU A 89 -20.16 0.83 10.51
C LEU A 89 -19.52 1.29 9.21
N SER A 90 -18.49 0.58 8.77
CA SER A 90 -17.80 0.82 7.49
C SER A 90 -18.73 0.67 6.29
N LEU A 91 -19.74 -0.20 6.35
CA LEU A 91 -20.65 -0.44 5.22
C LEU A 91 -21.59 0.75 4.96
N PRO A 92 -22.37 1.24 5.94
CA PRO A 92 -23.19 2.45 5.75
C PRO A 92 -22.37 3.70 5.42
N TYR A 93 -21.12 3.77 5.88
CA TYR A 93 -20.23 4.88 5.56
C TYR A 93 -20.02 5.02 4.05
N TYR A 94 -19.78 3.91 3.34
CA TYR A 94 -19.59 3.87 1.89
C TYR A 94 -20.88 3.50 1.13
N ARG A 95 -22.06 3.46 1.77
CA ARG A 95 -23.33 3.14 1.10
C ARG A 95 -23.91 4.36 0.40
N SER A 96 -24.12 4.26 -0.92
CA SER A 96 -24.75 5.29 -1.74
C SER A 96 -25.78 4.69 -2.69
N PRO A 97 -27.08 5.04 -2.54
CA PRO A 97 -28.11 4.61 -3.49
C PRO A 97 -27.87 5.14 -4.92
N ARG A 98 -27.18 6.28 -5.05
CA ARG A 98 -26.81 6.85 -6.36
C ARG A 98 -25.76 5.95 -7.05
N LEU A 99 -24.74 5.52 -6.31
CA LEU A 99 -23.72 4.63 -6.86
C LEU A 99 -24.33 3.27 -7.22
N ALA A 100 -25.17 2.69 -6.33
CA ALA A 100 -25.83 1.41 -6.59
C ALA A 100 -26.70 1.44 -7.87
N ARG A 101 -27.49 2.49 -8.06
CA ARG A 101 -28.30 2.67 -9.29
C ARG A 101 -27.42 2.81 -10.53
N TRP A 102 -26.36 3.61 -10.47
CA TRP A 102 -25.44 3.79 -11.57
C TRP A 102 -24.75 2.46 -11.93
N VAL A 103 -24.29 1.68 -10.95
CA VAL A 103 -23.70 0.35 -11.18
C VAL A 103 -24.69 -0.57 -11.91
N GLY A 104 -25.93 -0.70 -11.42
CA GLY A 104 -26.94 -1.52 -12.08
C GLY A 104 -27.22 -1.07 -13.51
N GLN A 105 -27.28 0.24 -13.74
CA GLN A 105 -27.53 0.82 -15.05
C GLN A 105 -26.38 0.51 -16.04
N VAL A 106 -25.13 0.81 -15.68
CA VAL A 106 -24.00 0.60 -16.61
C VAL A 106 -23.74 -0.88 -16.88
N VAL A 107 -23.95 -1.75 -15.88
CA VAL A 107 -23.84 -3.20 -16.07
C VAL A 107 -24.83 -3.67 -17.11
N ALA A 108 -26.09 -3.25 -17.03
CA ALA A 108 -27.12 -3.64 -17.97
C ALA A 108 -26.93 -3.02 -19.37
N GLU A 109 -26.65 -1.72 -19.46
CA GLU A 109 -26.56 -0.99 -20.72
C GLU A 109 -25.30 -1.34 -21.53
N GLN A 110 -24.17 -1.58 -20.84
CA GLN A 110 -22.88 -1.85 -21.48
C GLN A 110 -22.56 -3.34 -21.59
N GLY A 111 -23.41 -4.21 -21.05
CA GLY A 111 -23.17 -5.66 -21.03
C GLY A 111 -21.94 -6.05 -20.22
N ILE A 112 -21.65 -5.32 -19.13
CA ILE A 112 -20.48 -5.56 -18.27
C ILE A 112 -20.65 -6.90 -17.57
N ARG A 113 -19.67 -7.79 -17.72
CA ARG A 113 -19.63 -9.11 -17.08
C ARG A 113 -18.58 -9.20 -15.98
N SER A 114 -17.54 -8.38 -16.05
CA SER A 114 -16.40 -8.42 -15.14
C SER A 114 -16.36 -7.18 -14.26
N ALA A 115 -16.11 -7.37 -12.97
CA ALA A 115 -16.00 -6.29 -12.01
C ALA A 115 -14.84 -6.51 -11.02
N VAL A 116 -14.16 -5.42 -10.68
CA VAL A 116 -13.14 -5.38 -9.64
C VAL A 116 -13.57 -4.37 -8.58
N ALA A 117 -13.61 -4.79 -7.31
CA ALA A 117 -13.83 -3.90 -6.18
C ALA A 117 -12.54 -3.77 -5.36
N PHE A 118 -12.10 -2.56 -5.16
CA PHE A 118 -10.95 -2.22 -4.32
C PHE A 118 -11.41 -1.74 -2.95
N SER A 119 -10.97 -2.41 -1.87
CA SER A 119 -11.40 -2.31 -0.48
C SER A 119 -12.72 -3.06 -0.18
N GLY A 120 -12.72 -3.80 0.92
CA GLY A 120 -13.82 -4.68 1.34
C GLY A 120 -15.21 -4.04 1.27
N PRO A 121 -15.45 -2.83 1.82
CA PRO A 121 -16.77 -2.18 1.76
C PRO A 121 -17.33 -1.96 0.36
N MET A 122 -16.49 -1.94 -0.69
CA MET A 122 -16.96 -1.77 -2.07
C MET A 122 -17.60 -3.03 -2.65
N ALA A 123 -17.34 -4.19 -2.05
CA ALA A 123 -17.98 -5.44 -2.45
C ALA A 123 -19.52 -5.41 -2.32
N GLN A 124 -20.08 -4.50 -1.47
CA GLN A 124 -21.55 -4.32 -1.34
C GLN A 124 -22.24 -3.92 -2.66
N TYR A 125 -21.49 -3.53 -3.69
CA TYR A 125 -22.02 -3.15 -5.00
C TYR A 125 -21.87 -4.21 -6.08
N LEU A 126 -21.31 -5.39 -5.76
CA LEU A 126 -21.06 -6.46 -6.73
C LEU A 126 -22.23 -7.43 -6.92
N ASP A 127 -23.24 -7.36 -6.05
CA ASP A 127 -24.44 -8.19 -6.18
C ASP A 127 -25.43 -7.54 -7.17
N VAL A 128 -25.07 -7.64 -8.46
CA VAL A 128 -25.84 -7.06 -9.56
C VAL A 128 -26.01 -8.11 -10.66
N PRO A 129 -27.26 -8.32 -11.16
CA PRO A 129 -27.50 -9.22 -12.28
C PRO A 129 -26.66 -8.84 -13.51
N GLY A 130 -26.05 -9.83 -14.15
CA GLY A 130 -25.17 -9.66 -15.33
C GLY A 130 -23.68 -9.77 -15.00
N LEU A 131 -23.25 -9.51 -13.79
CA LEU A 131 -21.87 -9.75 -13.37
C LEU A 131 -21.63 -11.25 -13.15
N SER A 132 -20.69 -11.81 -13.88
CA SER A 132 -20.29 -13.23 -13.80
C SER A 132 -18.84 -13.43 -13.33
N ARG A 133 -18.02 -12.38 -13.34
CA ARG A 133 -16.64 -12.39 -12.86
C ARG A 133 -16.42 -11.21 -11.91
N ARG A 134 -16.26 -11.51 -10.66
CA ARG A 134 -16.14 -10.51 -9.60
C ARG A 134 -14.88 -10.79 -8.79
N VAL A 135 -14.02 -9.81 -8.69
CA VAL A 135 -12.79 -9.86 -7.90
C VAL A 135 -12.84 -8.77 -6.85
N VAL A 136 -12.53 -9.12 -5.60
CA VAL A 136 -12.36 -8.13 -4.53
C VAL A 136 -10.90 -8.08 -4.12
N ASP A 137 -10.30 -6.92 -4.24
CA ASP A 137 -9.03 -6.62 -3.62
C ASP A 137 -9.26 -6.00 -2.24
N PHE A 138 -9.21 -6.83 -1.22
CA PHE A 138 -9.37 -6.40 0.18
C PHE A 138 -8.16 -5.60 0.66
N CYS A 139 -7.00 -5.76 0.05
CA CYS A 139 -5.69 -5.31 0.51
C CYS A 139 -5.25 -5.99 1.80
N ASP A 140 -5.91 -5.66 2.89
CA ASP A 140 -5.65 -6.14 4.24
C ASP A 140 -6.93 -6.70 4.87
N VAL A 141 -6.80 -7.45 5.95
CA VAL A 141 -7.96 -7.93 6.72
C VAL A 141 -8.40 -6.82 7.69
N ASP A 142 -9.30 -5.94 7.23
CA ASP A 142 -9.73 -4.78 8.01
C ASP A 142 -10.42 -5.19 9.32
N SER A 143 -11.18 -6.29 9.32
CA SER A 143 -11.78 -6.85 10.53
C SER A 143 -10.75 -7.20 11.61
N ALA A 144 -9.59 -7.75 11.23
CA ALA A 144 -8.50 -8.06 12.15
C ALA A 144 -7.87 -6.78 12.72
N LYS A 145 -7.74 -5.71 11.92
CA LYS A 145 -7.25 -4.42 12.39
C LYS A 145 -8.15 -3.83 13.47
N TRP A 146 -9.47 -3.83 13.26
CA TRP A 146 -10.43 -3.35 14.27
C TRP A 146 -10.36 -4.14 15.56
N THR A 147 -10.25 -5.45 15.46
CA THR A 147 -10.10 -6.34 16.64
C THR A 147 -8.81 -6.03 17.40
N GLN A 148 -7.71 -5.77 16.69
CA GLN A 148 -6.45 -5.37 17.31
C GLN A 148 -6.56 -4.00 17.99
N TYR A 149 -7.15 -3.01 17.33
CA TYR A 149 -7.36 -1.68 17.93
C TYR A 149 -8.24 -1.72 19.18
N ALA A 150 -9.15 -2.70 19.28
CA ALA A 150 -9.99 -2.89 20.46
C ALA A 150 -9.17 -3.24 21.72
N ALA A 151 -8.04 -3.94 21.55
CA ALA A 151 -7.16 -4.31 22.66
C ALA A 151 -6.48 -3.11 23.32
N ASP A 152 -6.19 -2.05 22.55
CA ASP A 152 -5.48 -0.86 23.01
C ASP A 152 -6.43 0.25 23.50
N ARG A 153 -7.74 -0.02 23.60
CA ARG A 153 -8.76 0.98 23.95
C ARG A 153 -9.55 0.57 25.19
N ARG A 154 -10.00 1.59 25.94
CA ARG A 154 -10.90 1.40 27.08
C ARG A 154 -12.37 1.43 26.62
N TRP A 155 -13.27 0.85 27.43
CA TRP A 155 -14.71 0.97 27.22
C TRP A 155 -15.13 2.46 27.18
N PRO A 156 -16.04 2.90 26.29
CA PRO A 156 -16.86 2.11 25.36
C PRO A 156 -16.21 1.83 23.99
N MET A 157 -15.05 2.43 23.69
CA MET A 157 -14.42 2.31 22.36
C MET A 157 -13.91 0.89 22.10
N SER A 158 -13.40 0.18 23.11
CA SER A 158 -12.97 -1.22 22.97
C SER A 158 -14.13 -2.13 22.55
N TRP A 159 -15.32 -1.94 23.13
CA TRP A 159 -16.53 -2.66 22.73
C TRP A 159 -16.92 -2.33 21.28
N LEU A 160 -16.93 -1.04 20.93
CA LEU A 160 -17.31 -0.59 19.59
C LEU A 160 -16.37 -1.18 18.51
N TYR A 161 -15.06 -1.16 18.76
CA TYR A 161 -14.06 -1.67 17.81
C TYR A 161 -14.11 -3.19 17.70
N ARG A 162 -14.33 -3.92 18.79
CA ARG A 162 -14.53 -5.37 18.76
C ARG A 162 -15.76 -5.75 17.95
N ARG A 163 -16.89 -5.10 18.21
CA ARG A 163 -18.11 -5.28 17.44
C ARG A 163 -17.90 -4.96 15.96
N GLU A 164 -17.19 -3.88 15.65
CA GLU A 164 -16.90 -3.53 14.25
C GLU A 164 -16.09 -4.64 13.59
N GLY A 165 -15.03 -5.14 14.23
CA GLY A 165 -14.24 -6.26 13.73
C GLY A 165 -15.06 -7.50 13.46
N GLU A 166 -15.93 -7.91 14.42
CA GLU A 166 -16.80 -9.08 14.26
C GLU A 166 -17.78 -8.91 13.09
N ARG A 167 -18.47 -7.77 13.00
CA ARG A 167 -19.46 -7.52 11.95
C ARG A 167 -18.83 -7.34 10.58
N LEU A 168 -17.64 -6.77 10.55
CA LEU A 168 -16.90 -6.64 9.30
C LEU A 168 -16.38 -7.99 8.80
N LEU A 169 -15.90 -8.86 9.69
CA LEU A 169 -15.53 -10.22 9.32
C LEU A 169 -16.72 -11.02 8.75
N ASP A 170 -17.88 -10.91 9.37
CA ASP A 170 -19.11 -11.53 8.84
C ASP A 170 -19.45 -11.04 7.43
N PHE A 171 -19.18 -9.75 7.13
CA PHE A 171 -19.37 -9.21 5.80
C PHE A 171 -18.30 -9.67 4.83
N GLU A 172 -17.00 -9.59 5.22
CA GLU A 172 -15.86 -10.01 4.41
C GLU A 172 -16.00 -11.48 3.98
N ARG A 173 -16.44 -12.38 4.89
CA ARG A 173 -16.72 -13.79 4.59
C ARG A 173 -17.80 -13.95 3.54
N ARG A 174 -18.95 -13.26 3.70
CA ARG A 174 -20.04 -13.31 2.71
C ARG A 174 -19.61 -12.73 1.37
N ALA A 175 -18.87 -11.62 1.36
CA ALA A 175 -18.34 -11.02 0.15
C ALA A 175 -17.40 -11.97 -0.59
N ALA A 176 -16.46 -12.60 0.15
CA ALA A 176 -15.54 -13.58 -0.42
C ALA A 176 -16.24 -14.85 -0.96
N ALA A 177 -17.33 -15.27 -0.32
CA ALA A 177 -18.14 -16.40 -0.80
C ALA A 177 -18.92 -16.06 -2.09
N ALA A 178 -19.23 -14.78 -2.31
CA ALA A 178 -20.02 -14.32 -3.43
C ALA A 178 -19.20 -13.95 -4.68
N VAL A 179 -17.85 -13.96 -4.60
CA VAL A 179 -16.96 -13.54 -5.69
C VAL A 179 -16.03 -14.67 -6.12
N GLU A 180 -15.45 -14.56 -7.29
CA GLU A 180 -14.58 -15.57 -7.88
C GLU A 180 -13.18 -15.55 -7.26
N ALA A 181 -12.70 -14.37 -6.81
CA ALA A 181 -11.41 -14.25 -6.10
C ALA A 181 -11.41 -13.09 -5.10
N SER A 182 -10.67 -13.32 -4.00
CA SER A 182 -10.39 -12.35 -2.92
C SER A 182 -8.89 -12.16 -2.80
N LEU A 183 -8.41 -10.95 -3.02
CA LEU A 183 -6.98 -10.65 -3.08
C LEU A 183 -6.54 -9.86 -1.85
N PHE A 184 -5.35 -10.21 -1.35
CA PHE A 184 -4.68 -9.54 -0.22
C PHE A 184 -3.29 -9.09 -0.63
N VAL A 185 -2.76 -8.07 0.07
CA VAL A 185 -1.48 -7.45 -0.31
C VAL A 185 -0.27 -8.32 0.05
N THR A 186 -0.40 -9.21 1.03
CA THR A 186 0.67 -10.13 1.46
C THR A 186 0.13 -11.52 1.78
N GLU A 187 1.00 -12.51 1.73
CA GLU A 187 0.67 -13.87 2.18
C GLU A 187 0.27 -13.92 3.66
N ALA A 188 0.88 -13.07 4.49
CA ALA A 188 0.52 -12.96 5.91
C ALA A 188 -0.95 -12.53 6.10
N GLU A 189 -1.42 -11.53 5.35
CA GLU A 189 -2.82 -11.09 5.40
C GLU A 189 -3.76 -12.18 4.82
N ALA A 190 -3.38 -12.79 3.70
CA ALA A 190 -4.15 -13.89 3.11
C ALA A 190 -4.31 -15.05 4.09
N GLU A 191 -3.26 -15.40 4.82
CA GLU A 191 -3.29 -16.48 5.80
C GLU A 191 -4.13 -16.13 7.04
N VAL A 192 -4.10 -14.87 7.50
CA VAL A 192 -5.01 -14.37 8.54
C VAL A 192 -6.46 -14.56 8.10
N PHE A 193 -6.77 -14.21 6.85
CA PHE A 193 -8.13 -14.34 6.32
C PHE A 193 -8.53 -15.80 6.10
N ARG A 194 -7.65 -16.67 5.53
CA ARG A 194 -7.92 -18.12 5.36
C ARG A 194 -8.25 -18.80 6.68
N ARG A 195 -7.56 -18.42 7.78
CA ARG A 195 -7.87 -18.93 9.12
C ARG A 195 -9.21 -18.44 9.65
N ALA A 196 -9.55 -17.20 9.36
CA ALA A 196 -10.84 -16.61 9.79
C ALA A 196 -12.02 -17.08 8.93
N ALA A 197 -11.79 -17.48 7.68
CA ALA A 197 -12.80 -17.87 6.68
C ALA A 197 -12.35 -19.10 5.87
N PRO A 198 -12.16 -20.26 6.51
CA PRO A 198 -11.60 -21.45 5.84
C PRO A 198 -12.48 -21.97 4.71
N GLU A 199 -13.79 -21.73 4.76
CA GLU A 199 -14.77 -22.13 3.74
C GLU A 199 -14.52 -21.49 2.36
N VAL A 200 -13.86 -20.33 2.32
CA VAL A 200 -13.53 -19.59 1.10
C VAL A 200 -12.03 -19.54 0.81
N GLY A 201 -11.23 -20.27 1.57
CA GLY A 201 -9.76 -20.25 1.48
C GLY A 201 -9.22 -20.52 0.06
N HIS A 202 -9.91 -21.37 -0.71
CA HIS A 202 -9.57 -21.69 -2.10
C HIS A 202 -9.73 -20.53 -3.09
N ARG A 203 -10.42 -19.45 -2.71
CA ARG A 203 -10.61 -18.22 -3.50
C ARG A 203 -9.72 -17.07 -3.03
N VAL A 204 -8.86 -17.33 -2.04
CA VAL A 204 -7.97 -16.32 -1.45
C VAL A 204 -6.61 -16.36 -2.13
N GLY A 205 -6.24 -15.26 -2.75
CA GLY A 205 -4.98 -15.07 -3.42
C GLY A 205 -4.20 -13.86 -2.91
N VAL A 206 -2.97 -13.74 -3.38
CA VAL A 206 -2.08 -12.62 -3.06
C VAL A 206 -1.77 -11.82 -4.32
N MET A 207 -1.94 -10.52 -4.22
CA MET A 207 -1.52 -9.56 -5.23
C MET A 207 -0.72 -8.46 -4.52
N GLN A 208 0.59 -8.58 -4.55
CA GLN A 208 1.49 -7.68 -3.84
C GLN A 208 1.49 -6.28 -4.43
N ASN A 209 1.91 -5.29 -3.63
CA ASN A 209 2.17 -3.95 -4.13
C ASN A 209 3.43 -3.98 -5.00
N GLY A 210 3.37 -3.24 -6.10
CA GLY A 210 4.52 -2.97 -6.94
C GLY A 210 5.06 -1.57 -6.70
N VAL A 211 6.16 -1.27 -7.37
CA VAL A 211 6.71 0.07 -7.50
C VAL A 211 6.68 0.50 -8.97
N ASP A 212 6.44 1.78 -9.21
CA ASP A 212 6.60 2.38 -10.54
C ASP A 212 8.09 2.67 -10.78
N ALA A 213 8.82 1.65 -11.23
CA ALA A 213 10.26 1.72 -11.44
C ALA A 213 10.66 2.54 -12.70
N GLU A 214 9.69 2.93 -13.53
CA GLU A 214 9.88 3.92 -14.58
C GLU A 214 9.88 5.33 -13.97
N TYR A 215 8.91 5.62 -13.11
CA TYR A 215 8.86 6.88 -12.37
C TYR A 215 10.03 7.01 -11.40
N PHE A 216 10.26 5.99 -10.56
CA PHE A 216 11.42 5.92 -9.66
C PHE A 216 12.63 5.33 -10.40
N SER A 217 13.23 6.14 -11.27
CA SER A 217 14.45 5.77 -12.01
C SER A 217 15.58 6.75 -11.71
N PRO A 218 16.83 6.28 -11.58
CA PRO A 218 18.02 7.14 -11.50
C PRO A 218 18.09 8.16 -12.64
N GLU A 219 17.53 7.84 -13.82
CA GLU A 219 17.44 8.76 -14.95
C GLU A 219 16.59 10.01 -14.68
N HIS A 220 15.69 9.93 -13.70
CA HIS A 220 14.80 11.01 -13.25
C HIS A 220 15.28 11.67 -11.95
N ALA A 221 16.59 11.60 -11.67
CA ALA A 221 17.18 12.12 -10.44
C ALA A 221 16.92 13.61 -10.18
N GLY A 222 16.80 14.41 -11.24
CA GLY A 222 16.66 15.87 -11.13
C GLY A 222 17.90 16.54 -10.53
N VAL A 223 17.73 17.75 -10.06
CA VAL A 223 18.79 18.54 -9.39
C VAL A 223 18.83 18.15 -7.89
N SER A 224 20.02 18.01 -7.34
CA SER A 224 20.19 17.74 -5.91
C SER A 224 19.53 18.82 -5.05
N PRO A 225 18.62 18.43 -4.13
CA PRO A 225 18.00 19.37 -3.20
C PRO A 225 18.91 19.66 -1.99
N TYR A 226 20.01 18.93 -1.86
CA TYR A 226 20.91 19.01 -0.72
C TYR A 226 21.92 20.12 -0.89
N PRO A 227 22.02 21.05 0.05
CA PRO A 227 23.15 21.98 0.08
C PRO A 227 24.41 21.14 0.36
N GLY A 228 25.48 21.37 -0.38
CA GLY A 228 26.72 20.65 -0.22
C GLY A 228 27.24 20.65 1.22
N GLY A 229 28.19 19.78 1.55
CA GLY A 229 28.91 19.84 2.83
C GLY A 229 28.83 18.61 3.72
N GLY A 230 28.60 17.42 3.19
CA GLY A 230 28.68 16.17 3.96
C GLY A 230 27.74 15.08 3.45
N PRO A 231 27.90 13.86 3.96
CA PRO A 231 27.02 12.75 3.60
C PRO A 231 25.58 12.98 4.04
N VAL A 232 24.64 12.47 3.25
CA VAL A 232 23.20 12.62 3.49
C VAL A 232 22.54 11.27 3.70
N ILE A 233 21.85 11.17 4.83
CA ILE A 233 20.93 10.07 5.11
C ILE A 233 19.51 10.59 4.90
N ALA A 234 18.67 9.87 4.15
CA ALA A 234 17.28 10.24 3.90
C ALA A 234 16.28 9.20 4.42
N PHE A 235 15.15 9.70 4.89
CA PHE A 235 13.94 8.91 5.15
C PHE A 235 12.75 9.57 4.45
N SER A 236 11.94 8.79 3.75
CA SER A 236 10.73 9.31 3.07
C SER A 236 9.45 8.70 3.61
N GLY A 237 8.35 9.49 3.63
CA GLY A 237 7.03 8.97 3.99
C GLY A 237 6.05 10.02 4.50
N ALA A 238 4.83 9.61 4.84
CA ALA A 238 3.84 10.46 5.50
C ALA A 238 4.21 10.62 6.99
N MET A 239 4.44 11.84 7.44
CA MET A 239 4.96 12.13 8.79
C MET A 239 3.85 12.37 9.81
N ASP A 240 2.60 12.07 9.47
CA ASP A 240 1.44 11.91 10.35
C ASP A 240 1.11 10.43 10.64
N TYR A 241 1.80 9.50 9.97
CA TYR A 241 1.64 8.07 10.18
C TYR A 241 2.54 7.59 11.32
N TRP A 242 1.93 7.08 12.40
CA TRP A 242 2.62 6.77 13.65
C TRP A 242 3.91 5.93 13.51
N PRO A 243 3.97 4.84 12.72
CA PRO A 243 5.21 4.08 12.57
C PRO A 243 6.37 4.88 11.95
N ASN A 244 6.06 5.86 11.08
CA ASN A 244 7.07 6.74 10.51
C ASN A 244 7.55 7.76 11.55
N VAL A 245 6.61 8.33 12.33
CA VAL A 245 6.94 9.26 13.41
C VAL A 245 7.86 8.57 14.43
N ASP A 246 7.51 7.37 14.88
CA ASP A 246 8.32 6.58 15.80
C ASP A 246 9.73 6.31 15.23
N ALA A 247 9.81 5.88 13.97
CA ALA A 247 11.07 5.56 13.30
C ALA A 247 12.01 6.76 13.19
N VAL A 248 11.51 7.92 12.73
CA VAL A 248 12.38 9.10 12.58
C VAL A 248 12.77 9.71 13.91
N CYS A 249 11.89 9.66 14.92
CA CYS A 249 12.23 10.10 16.27
C CYS A 249 13.34 9.22 16.85
N TRP A 250 13.16 7.92 16.84
CA TRP A 250 14.18 6.97 17.30
C TRP A 250 15.51 7.14 16.57
N PHE A 251 15.47 7.23 15.24
CA PHE A 251 16.69 7.43 14.46
C PHE A 251 17.41 8.73 14.82
N ALA A 252 16.69 9.85 14.88
CA ALA A 252 17.27 11.16 15.14
C ALA A 252 17.83 11.30 16.55
N THR A 253 17.15 10.69 17.57
CA THR A 253 17.54 10.86 18.99
C THR A 253 18.55 9.85 19.46
N GLU A 254 18.55 8.64 18.94
CA GLU A 254 19.38 7.55 19.45
C GLU A 254 20.46 7.11 18.44
N LEU A 255 20.13 6.90 17.15
CA LEU A 255 21.06 6.33 16.17
C LEU A 255 21.97 7.39 15.52
N LEU A 256 21.40 8.52 15.11
CA LEU A 256 22.15 9.57 14.42
C LEU A 256 23.32 10.11 15.25
N PRO A 257 23.22 10.34 16.57
CA PRO A 257 24.36 10.79 17.39
C PRO A 257 25.54 9.79 17.40
N VAL A 258 25.23 8.48 17.30
CA VAL A 258 26.27 7.43 17.21
C VAL A 258 26.94 7.48 15.85
N ILE A 259 26.17 7.54 14.78
CA ILE A 259 26.65 7.61 13.39
C ILE A 259 27.52 8.86 13.18
N ARG A 260 27.10 10.02 13.71
CA ARG A 260 27.83 11.28 13.58
C ARG A 260 29.21 11.29 14.26
N ARG A 261 29.38 10.54 15.34
CA ARG A 261 30.70 10.37 15.97
C ARG A 261 31.69 9.69 15.03
N ALA A 262 31.23 8.75 14.20
CA ALA A 262 32.06 8.02 13.26
C ALA A 262 32.15 8.72 11.89
N VAL A 263 31.10 9.44 11.48
CA VAL A 263 30.99 10.13 10.19
C VAL A 263 30.64 11.62 10.44
N PRO A 264 31.63 12.47 10.73
CA PRO A 264 31.39 13.89 10.98
C PRO A 264 30.73 14.58 9.77
N GLY A 265 29.80 15.49 10.04
CA GLY A 265 29.10 16.26 9.01
C GLY A 265 27.95 15.52 8.32
N VAL A 266 27.63 14.27 8.71
CA VAL A 266 26.44 13.58 8.20
C VAL A 266 25.17 14.30 8.65
N ARG A 267 24.21 14.45 7.72
CA ARG A 267 22.90 15.07 7.97
C ARG A 267 21.78 14.10 7.69
N PHE A 268 20.73 14.19 8.48
CA PHE A 268 19.52 13.40 8.32
C PHE A 268 18.39 14.25 7.75
N TRP A 269 17.82 13.80 6.64
CA TRP A 269 16.70 14.45 5.96
C TRP A 269 15.44 13.61 6.10
N ILE A 270 14.42 14.20 6.75
CA ILE A 270 13.09 13.63 6.92
C ILE A 270 12.19 14.27 5.85
N VAL A 271 11.90 13.50 4.80
CA VAL A 271 11.18 13.99 3.62
C VAL A 271 9.76 13.44 3.60
N GLY A 272 8.77 14.33 3.68
CA GLY A 272 7.38 13.88 3.57
C GLY A 272 6.33 14.83 4.13
N MET A 273 5.09 14.50 3.79
CA MET A 273 3.94 15.35 4.09
C MET A 273 3.52 15.29 5.57
N ASN A 274 2.84 16.35 6.01
CA ASN A 274 2.13 16.43 7.29
C ASN A 274 3.00 16.08 8.51
N PRO A 275 4.18 16.72 8.72
CA PRO A 275 5.01 16.39 9.85
C PRO A 275 4.29 16.67 11.18
N ALA A 276 4.16 15.61 12.01
CA ALA A 276 3.63 15.71 13.35
C ALA A 276 4.50 16.64 14.23
N PRO A 277 3.98 17.26 15.29
CA PRO A 277 4.76 18.14 16.16
C PRO A 277 6.05 17.49 16.70
N ALA A 278 6.02 16.21 17.02
CA ALA A 278 7.20 15.46 17.47
C ALA A 278 8.29 15.38 16.38
N VAL A 279 7.91 15.28 15.10
CA VAL A 279 8.85 15.26 13.98
C VAL A 279 9.38 16.67 13.71
N GLN A 280 8.52 17.69 13.77
CA GLN A 280 8.95 19.10 13.62
C GLN A 280 9.98 19.52 14.68
N ALA A 281 9.81 19.03 15.90
CA ALA A 281 10.72 19.31 17.01
C ALA A 281 12.12 18.70 16.83
N LEU A 282 12.32 17.76 15.89
CA LEU A 282 13.64 17.20 15.56
C LEU A 282 14.50 18.14 14.71
N ALA A 283 13.88 19.14 14.06
CA ALA A 283 14.60 20.05 13.16
C ALA A 283 15.72 20.80 13.90
N GLY A 284 16.91 20.80 13.31
CA GLY A 284 18.11 21.41 13.88
C GLY A 284 19.23 21.46 12.85
N GLU A 285 20.47 21.61 13.33
CA GLU A 285 21.64 21.72 12.46
C GLU A 285 21.86 20.47 11.60
N ASP A 286 21.62 19.30 12.19
CA ASP A 286 21.93 17.99 11.60
C ASP A 286 20.71 17.25 11.10
N VAL A 287 19.51 17.72 11.45
CA VAL A 287 18.23 17.11 11.06
C VAL A 287 17.39 18.13 10.34
N VAL A 288 17.04 17.83 9.11
CA VAL A 288 16.18 18.67 8.27
C VAL A 288 14.83 18.00 8.07
N VAL A 289 13.75 18.70 8.40
CA VAL A 289 12.38 18.28 8.14
C VAL A 289 11.84 19.10 6.96
N SER A 290 11.73 18.46 5.77
CA SER A 290 11.36 19.17 4.56
C SER A 290 9.88 19.55 4.48
N GLY A 291 9.01 18.84 5.19
CA GLY A 291 7.59 18.88 4.94
C GLY A 291 7.23 18.27 3.57
N THR A 292 6.06 18.68 3.03
CA THR A 292 5.60 18.23 1.72
C THR A 292 6.51 18.77 0.61
N VAL A 293 7.01 17.88 -0.22
CA VAL A 293 7.82 18.23 -1.39
C VAL A 293 7.05 17.93 -2.68
N PRO A 294 7.26 18.70 -3.76
CA PRO A 294 6.61 18.45 -5.06
C PRO A 294 7.00 17.10 -5.66
N ASP A 295 8.25 16.68 -5.46
CA ASP A 295 8.82 15.44 -5.98
C ASP A 295 9.84 14.89 -4.97
N VAL A 296 9.68 13.62 -4.60
CA VAL A 296 10.57 12.93 -3.65
C VAL A 296 11.80 12.35 -4.35
N ARG A 297 11.75 12.16 -5.68
CA ARG A 297 12.81 11.50 -6.44
C ARG A 297 14.18 12.17 -6.31
N PRO A 298 14.31 13.51 -6.43
CA PRO A 298 15.60 14.16 -6.21
C PRO A 298 16.20 13.89 -4.83
N TYR A 299 15.34 13.83 -3.79
CA TYR A 299 15.81 13.52 -2.43
C TYR A 299 16.32 12.10 -2.32
N LEU A 300 15.62 11.12 -2.90
CA LEU A 300 16.09 9.74 -2.91
C LEU A 300 17.36 9.63 -3.76
N ALA A 301 17.35 10.17 -4.98
CA ALA A 301 18.44 10.02 -5.96
C ALA A 301 19.78 10.55 -5.46
N HIS A 302 19.78 11.61 -4.68
CA HIS A 302 21.01 12.28 -4.23
C HIS A 302 21.36 11.96 -2.77
N ALA A 303 20.58 11.11 -2.06
CA ALA A 303 20.98 10.61 -0.76
C ALA A 303 22.15 9.62 -0.87
N ASP A 304 23.11 9.70 0.03
CA ASP A 304 24.18 8.71 0.14
C ASP A 304 23.63 7.38 0.70
N LEU A 305 22.63 7.48 1.60
CA LEU A 305 22.00 6.34 2.24
C LEU A 305 20.52 6.64 2.48
N VAL A 306 19.65 5.68 2.18
CA VAL A 306 18.27 5.72 2.63
C VAL A 306 18.09 4.78 3.82
N VAL A 307 17.32 5.20 4.81
CA VAL A 307 17.09 4.41 6.01
C VAL A 307 15.61 4.10 6.22
N ALA A 308 15.32 2.90 6.72
CA ALA A 308 14.00 2.49 7.14
C ALA A 308 14.06 1.86 8.55
N PRO A 309 14.28 2.68 9.61
CA PRO A 309 14.44 2.24 10.99
C PRO A 309 13.08 1.98 11.64
N LEU A 310 12.21 1.23 10.96
CA LEU A 310 10.87 0.94 11.43
C LEU A 310 10.91 -0.19 12.46
N ARG A 311 10.54 0.08 13.70
CA ARG A 311 10.41 -0.93 14.76
C ARG A 311 9.12 -1.74 14.62
N ILE A 312 8.13 -1.14 13.97
CA ILE A 312 6.86 -1.77 13.63
C ILE A 312 6.59 -1.54 12.15
N ALA A 313 6.47 -2.62 11.40
CA ALA A 313 6.09 -2.60 10.00
C ALA A 313 5.17 -3.79 9.70
N ARG A 314 4.18 -3.57 8.85
CA ARG A 314 3.36 -4.63 8.28
C ARG A 314 3.51 -4.59 6.77
N GLY A 315 3.81 -5.75 6.19
CA GLY A 315 3.99 -5.88 4.75
C GLY A 315 5.17 -5.07 4.19
N ILE A 316 5.31 -5.15 2.88
CA ILE A 316 6.38 -4.50 2.13
C ILE A 316 6.19 -2.99 2.16
N GLN A 317 7.25 -2.27 2.49
CA GLN A 317 7.24 -0.82 2.63
C GLN A 317 7.56 -0.14 1.30
N ASN A 318 6.61 0.59 0.72
CA ASN A 318 6.80 1.28 -0.56
C ASN A 318 8.04 2.16 -0.59
N LYS A 319 8.34 2.89 0.49
CA LYS A 319 9.55 3.72 0.61
C LYS A 319 10.86 2.96 0.41
N VAL A 320 10.89 1.68 0.85
CA VAL A 320 12.06 0.80 0.64
C VAL A 320 12.17 0.46 -0.84
N LEU A 321 11.07 0.05 -1.47
CA LEU A 321 11.04 -0.26 -2.90
C LEU A 321 11.34 0.97 -3.77
N GLU A 322 10.85 2.16 -3.40
CA GLU A 322 11.11 3.43 -4.08
C GLU A 322 12.60 3.79 -4.04
N ALA A 323 13.23 3.68 -2.86
CA ALA A 323 14.67 3.91 -2.71
C ALA A 323 15.50 2.88 -3.49
N MET A 324 15.14 1.61 -3.41
CA MET A 324 15.79 0.54 -4.18
C MET A 324 15.60 0.76 -5.70
N ALA A 325 14.43 1.19 -6.16
CA ALA A 325 14.16 1.53 -7.55
C ALA A 325 15.04 2.68 -8.05
N MET A 326 15.34 3.66 -7.19
CA MET A 326 16.26 4.77 -7.45
C MET A 326 17.74 4.36 -7.35
N ALA A 327 18.04 3.05 -7.29
CA ALA A 327 19.39 2.51 -7.12
C ALA A 327 20.11 3.08 -5.88
N ARG A 328 19.37 3.28 -4.77
CA ARG A 328 19.97 3.73 -3.51
C ARG A 328 20.15 2.57 -2.55
N PRO A 329 21.31 2.55 -1.84
CA PRO A 329 21.49 1.59 -0.75
C PRO A 329 20.51 1.89 0.37
N VAL A 330 19.87 0.84 0.92
CA VAL A 330 18.92 0.97 2.03
C VAL A 330 19.41 0.20 3.23
N VAL A 331 19.45 0.88 4.39
CA VAL A 331 19.58 0.20 5.70
C VAL A 331 18.21 0.14 6.34
N LEU A 332 17.78 -1.06 6.73
CA LEU A 332 16.46 -1.27 7.31
C LEU A 332 16.54 -2.15 8.56
N SER A 333 15.61 -1.94 9.50
CA SER A 333 15.41 -2.84 10.64
C SER A 333 14.85 -4.19 10.17
N ALA A 334 14.81 -5.19 11.04
CA ALA A 334 14.27 -6.51 10.72
C ALA A 334 12.79 -6.49 10.33
N ALA A 335 11.97 -5.62 10.96
CA ALA A 335 10.52 -5.58 10.72
C ALA A 335 10.13 -5.25 9.27
N PRO A 336 10.65 -4.20 8.59
CA PRO A 336 10.34 -3.91 7.20
C PRO A 336 11.00 -4.88 6.20
N ALA A 337 11.94 -5.73 6.65
CA ALA A 337 12.57 -6.74 5.81
C ALA A 337 11.68 -7.99 5.64
N VAL A 338 10.69 -8.18 6.51
CA VAL A 338 9.80 -9.35 6.42
C VAL A 338 8.99 -9.30 5.12
N GLY A 339 9.14 -10.36 4.32
CA GLY A 339 8.47 -10.47 3.01
C GLY A 339 9.17 -9.73 1.86
N LEU A 340 10.28 -9.04 2.12
CA LEU A 340 11.09 -8.43 1.08
C LEU A 340 11.98 -9.52 0.44
N ALA A 341 11.96 -9.65 -0.89
CA ALA A 341 12.78 -10.62 -1.63
C ALA A 341 14.25 -10.18 -1.77
N ALA A 342 14.67 -9.15 -1.05
CA ALA A 342 16.05 -8.66 -1.03
C ALA A 342 16.85 -9.33 0.07
N ARG A 343 18.10 -9.69 -0.25
CA ARG A 343 19.04 -10.40 0.64
C ARG A 343 19.94 -9.41 1.36
N ASP A 344 20.16 -9.66 2.66
CA ASP A 344 21.08 -8.87 3.47
C ASP A 344 22.49 -8.88 2.87
N GLY A 345 23.10 -7.70 2.84
CA GLY A 345 24.46 -7.48 2.32
C GLY A 345 24.60 -7.52 0.80
N GLN A 346 23.52 -7.79 0.05
CA GLN A 346 23.47 -7.84 -1.41
C GLN A 346 22.61 -6.75 -2.02
N GLU A 347 21.29 -6.82 -1.82
CA GLU A 347 20.33 -5.85 -2.36
C GLU A 347 19.89 -4.80 -1.32
N CYS A 348 20.12 -5.07 -0.04
CA CYS A 348 19.86 -4.15 1.08
C CYS A 348 20.80 -4.48 2.25
N SER A 349 20.74 -3.69 3.31
CA SER A 349 21.44 -3.97 4.57
C SER A 349 20.44 -4.05 5.71
N ILE A 350 20.33 -5.23 6.35
CA ILE A 350 19.33 -5.50 7.41
C ILE A 350 20.01 -5.48 8.76
N ALA A 351 19.49 -4.67 9.68
CA ALA A 351 19.99 -4.54 11.04
C ALA A 351 19.03 -5.23 12.04
N ALA A 352 19.60 -6.03 12.94
CA ALA A 352 18.84 -6.73 13.96
C ALA A 352 18.42 -5.80 15.13
N ASP A 353 19.27 -4.81 15.44
CA ASP A 353 19.11 -3.86 16.52
C ASP A 353 19.72 -2.49 16.19
N GLY A 354 19.71 -1.55 17.15
CA GLY A 354 20.23 -0.20 16.95
C GLY A 354 21.74 -0.14 16.74
N ASP A 355 22.50 -0.96 17.43
CA ASP A 355 23.97 -0.99 17.29
C ASP A 355 24.37 -1.52 15.92
N ALA A 356 23.75 -2.61 15.48
CA ALA A 356 23.92 -3.15 14.13
C ALA A 356 23.49 -2.12 13.07
N PHE A 357 22.40 -1.35 13.31
CA PHE A 357 21.95 -0.32 12.39
C PHE A 357 23.00 0.78 12.22
N CYS A 358 23.56 1.26 13.33
CA CYS A 358 24.64 2.25 13.31
C CYS A 358 25.89 1.73 12.60
N ALA A 359 26.30 0.49 12.90
CA ALA A 359 27.47 -0.13 12.25
C ALA A 359 27.31 -0.24 10.74
N ARG A 360 26.15 -0.72 10.25
CA ARG A 360 25.82 -0.84 8.83
C ARG A 360 25.78 0.53 8.13
N ALA A 361 25.19 1.54 8.80
CA ALA A 361 25.13 2.89 8.24
C ALA A 361 26.54 3.50 8.11
N VAL A 362 27.38 3.37 9.13
CA VAL A 362 28.76 3.86 9.11
C VAL A 362 29.59 3.16 8.03
N GLU A 363 29.50 1.83 7.94
CA GLU A 363 30.18 1.03 6.90
C GLU A 363 29.83 1.54 5.49
N LEU A 364 28.53 1.68 5.20
CA LEU A 364 28.08 2.12 3.88
C LEU A 364 28.43 3.59 3.61
N LEU A 365 28.37 4.48 4.60
CA LEU A 365 28.76 5.88 4.40
C LEU A 365 30.28 6.00 4.12
N GLY A 366 31.08 5.09 4.65
CA GLY A 366 32.54 5.05 4.43
C GLY A 366 32.97 4.41 3.11
N ASP A 367 32.09 3.66 2.42
CA ASP A 367 32.43 2.91 1.21
C ASP A 367 31.50 3.26 0.04
N PRO A 368 31.85 4.26 -0.79
CA PRO A 368 31.07 4.63 -1.98
C PRO A 368 30.90 3.51 -3.02
N ALA A 369 31.92 2.65 -3.19
CA ALA A 369 31.85 1.55 -4.16
C ALA A 369 30.83 0.50 -3.73
N ARG A 370 30.83 0.14 -2.44
CA ARG A 370 29.85 -0.79 -1.87
C ARG A 370 28.43 -0.20 -1.91
N ARG A 371 28.27 1.12 -1.64
CA ARG A 371 26.97 1.81 -1.79
C ARG A 371 26.42 1.66 -3.22
N ALA A 372 27.26 1.92 -4.22
CA ALA A 372 26.87 1.80 -5.62
C ALA A 372 26.47 0.36 -5.97
N ALA A 373 27.29 -0.62 -5.59
CA ALA A 373 27.02 -2.04 -5.87
C ALA A 373 25.71 -2.53 -5.25
N ILE A 374 25.43 -2.19 -3.97
CA ILE A 374 24.17 -2.53 -3.30
C ILE A 374 23.01 -1.80 -3.97
N GLY A 375 23.14 -0.54 -4.33
CA GLY A 375 22.12 0.24 -5.02
C GLY A 375 21.73 -0.35 -6.37
N GLU A 376 22.70 -0.75 -7.19
CA GLU A 376 22.47 -1.40 -8.49
C GLU A 376 21.76 -2.76 -8.32
N ALA A 377 22.22 -3.58 -7.38
CA ALA A 377 21.60 -4.87 -7.06
C ALA A 377 20.18 -4.68 -6.53
N ALA A 378 19.95 -3.67 -5.68
CA ALA A 378 18.62 -3.30 -5.18
C ALA A 378 17.66 -2.95 -6.33
N ARG A 379 18.09 -2.13 -7.28
CA ARG A 379 17.29 -1.80 -8.45
C ARG A 379 16.99 -3.03 -9.31
N ALA A 380 17.98 -3.88 -9.57
CA ALA A 380 17.77 -5.12 -10.33
C ALA A 380 16.74 -6.03 -9.66
N CYS A 381 16.78 -6.16 -8.33
CA CYS A 381 15.79 -6.88 -7.53
C CYS A 381 14.39 -6.31 -7.71
N VAL A 382 14.25 -4.98 -7.62
CA VAL A 382 12.95 -4.31 -7.79
C VAL A 382 12.39 -4.50 -9.19
N LEU A 383 13.21 -4.34 -10.23
CA LEU A 383 12.77 -4.54 -11.61
C LEU A 383 12.30 -5.98 -11.87
N GLY A 384 12.96 -6.96 -11.26
CA GLY A 384 12.61 -8.38 -11.41
C GLY A 384 11.40 -8.84 -10.61
N ALA A 385 11.26 -8.37 -9.36
CA ALA A 385 10.32 -8.93 -8.40
C ALA A 385 9.16 -8.01 -8.01
N TYR A 386 9.27 -6.68 -8.20
CA TYR A 386 8.32 -5.72 -7.63
C TYR A 386 7.68 -4.77 -8.64
N SER A 387 7.75 -5.06 -9.93
CA SER A 387 7.03 -4.22 -10.91
C SER A 387 5.52 -4.42 -10.79
N TRP A 388 4.76 -3.33 -10.90
CA TRP A 388 3.29 -3.42 -10.93
C TRP A 388 2.78 -4.35 -12.02
N SER A 389 3.40 -4.32 -13.19
CA SER A 389 3.02 -5.20 -14.31
C SER A 389 3.18 -6.69 -14.01
N ALA A 390 4.16 -7.07 -13.21
CA ALA A 390 4.35 -8.46 -12.81
C ALA A 390 3.24 -8.93 -11.85
N HIS A 391 2.91 -8.11 -10.85
CA HIS A 391 1.89 -8.46 -9.86
C HIS A 391 0.46 -8.39 -10.40
N LEU A 392 0.18 -7.42 -11.28
CA LEU A 392 -1.17 -7.23 -11.83
C LEU A 392 -1.54 -8.25 -12.91
N ARG A 393 -0.60 -9.07 -13.42
CA ARG A 393 -0.92 -10.21 -14.29
C ARG A 393 -1.88 -11.22 -13.64
N THR A 394 -1.82 -11.36 -12.33
CA THR A 394 -2.80 -12.18 -11.59
C THR A 394 -4.23 -11.67 -11.80
N LEU A 395 -4.41 -10.37 -11.80
CA LEU A 395 -5.72 -9.77 -12.04
C LEU A 395 -6.18 -9.96 -13.48
N ASP A 396 -5.29 -9.79 -14.47
CA ASP A 396 -5.60 -10.05 -15.88
C ASP A 396 -6.06 -11.49 -16.08
N TRP A 397 -5.34 -12.47 -15.50
CA TRP A 397 -5.72 -13.88 -15.56
C TRP A 397 -7.09 -14.16 -14.91
N LEU A 398 -7.38 -13.56 -13.75
CA LEU A 398 -8.67 -13.70 -13.07
C LEU A 398 -9.85 -13.15 -13.89
N LEU A 399 -9.59 -12.14 -14.71
CA LEU A 399 -10.60 -11.47 -15.53
C LEU A 399 -10.75 -12.09 -16.92
N ASP A 400 -9.78 -12.88 -17.38
CA ASP A 400 -9.82 -13.55 -18.68
C ASP A 400 -10.71 -14.81 -18.61
N ALA A 401 -11.74 -14.83 -19.46
CA ALA A 401 -12.72 -15.91 -19.50
C ALA A 401 -12.15 -17.25 -19.95
N GLU A 402 -11.19 -17.23 -20.89
CA GLU A 402 -10.66 -18.44 -21.51
C GLU A 402 -9.51 -19.05 -20.72
N ALA A 403 -8.73 -18.22 -20.02
CA ALA A 403 -7.57 -18.68 -19.25
C ALA A 403 -7.96 -19.43 -17.97
N SER A 404 -9.10 -19.09 -17.35
CA SER A 404 -9.52 -19.67 -16.06
C SER A 404 -10.20 -21.05 -16.18
N ASP A 405 -10.74 -21.40 -17.37
CA ASP A 405 -11.43 -22.67 -17.58
C ASP A 405 -10.50 -23.82 -18.04
N GLY A 406 -9.25 -23.54 -18.40
CA GLY A 406 -8.30 -24.56 -18.90
C GLY A 406 -6.83 -24.40 -18.51
N GLY A 407 -6.45 -23.33 -17.83
CA GLY A 407 -5.07 -23.03 -17.44
C GLY A 407 -4.77 -23.32 -15.96
N SER A 408 -3.54 -23.73 -15.66
CA SER A 408 -3.05 -23.80 -14.25
C SER A 408 -3.16 -22.43 -13.60
N ALA A 409 -3.77 -22.37 -12.40
CA ALA A 409 -3.86 -21.14 -11.63
C ALA A 409 -2.45 -20.53 -11.41
N PRO A 410 -2.30 -19.20 -11.46
CA PRO A 410 -1.03 -18.57 -11.11
C PRO A 410 -0.59 -18.99 -9.70
N ALA A 411 0.71 -19.09 -9.46
CA ALA A 411 1.28 -19.46 -8.14
C ALA A 411 0.71 -18.58 -6.99
N ALA A 412 0.29 -17.36 -7.29
CA ALA A 412 -0.39 -16.44 -6.37
C ALA A 412 -1.74 -16.98 -5.81
N LEU A 413 -2.39 -17.93 -6.50
CA LEU A 413 -3.62 -18.60 -6.06
C LEU A 413 -3.36 -20.04 -5.59
N ALA A 414 -2.23 -20.64 -5.99
CA ALA A 414 -1.92 -22.05 -5.72
C ALA A 414 -1.40 -22.33 -4.30
N GLY A 415 -1.12 -21.29 -3.49
CA GLY A 415 -0.61 -21.48 -2.12
C GLY A 415 0.77 -22.14 -2.03
N GLU A 416 1.52 -22.21 -3.13
CA GLU A 416 2.89 -22.71 -3.10
C GLU A 416 3.82 -21.65 -2.52
N ALA A 417 4.02 -21.77 -1.21
CA ALA A 417 4.94 -20.96 -0.44
C ALA A 417 6.39 -21.35 -0.78
N ALA A 418 7.08 -20.43 -1.45
CA ALA A 418 8.50 -20.29 -1.21
C ALA A 418 8.66 -19.48 0.10
N ALA A 419 8.44 -20.15 1.23
CA ALA A 419 8.68 -19.54 2.54
C ALA A 419 10.03 -20.00 3.07
N PRO A 420 10.93 -19.12 3.47
CA PRO A 420 11.86 -19.41 4.53
C PRO A 420 11.11 -19.40 5.87
N ALA A 421 11.41 -20.38 6.72
CA ALA A 421 10.77 -20.60 8.01
C ALA A 421 10.71 -19.34 8.88
N ALA A 422 9.53 -19.09 9.46
CA ALA A 422 9.32 -18.00 10.41
C ALA A 422 10.12 -18.26 11.70
N PRO A 423 10.84 -17.29 12.23
CA PRO A 423 11.38 -17.37 13.57
C PRO A 423 10.25 -17.30 14.61
N ALA A 424 10.36 -18.10 15.65
CA ALA A 424 9.42 -18.22 16.75
C ALA A 424 9.18 -16.87 17.45
N PHE A 425 7.92 -16.59 17.78
CA PHE A 425 7.51 -15.44 18.58
C PHE A 425 8.19 -15.46 19.96
N VAL A 426 9.08 -14.54 20.22
CA VAL A 426 9.53 -14.21 21.56
C VAL A 426 8.51 -13.23 22.18
N ARG A 427 7.84 -13.67 23.24
CA ARG A 427 7.06 -12.77 24.10
C ARG A 427 8.06 -11.88 24.84
N VAL A 428 7.97 -10.59 24.65
CA VAL A 428 8.61 -9.60 25.51
C VAL A 428 7.61 -9.23 26.61
N PRO A 429 8.06 -9.13 27.87
CA PRO A 429 7.21 -8.91 29.06
C PRO A 429 6.53 -7.54 29.09
#